data_a8794e1bf4d06628d4c5bd00cad4f8da
#
_entry.id   a8794e1bf4d06628d4c5bd00cad4f8da
#
_cell.length_a   1.000
_cell.length_b   1.000
_cell.length_c   1.000
_cell.angle_alpha   90.00
_cell.angle_beta   90.00
_cell.angle_gamma   90.00
#
_symmetry.space_group_name_H-M   'P 1'
#
loop_
_entity.id
_entity.type
_entity.pdbx_description
1 polymer ?
#
loop_
_entity_poly.entity_id
_entity_poly.type
_entity_poly.pdbx_seq_one_letter_code
_entity_poly.pdbx_strand_id
1 'polypeptide(L)'
;MGRRGVSRKLIAVSSPAVITPLRRPVEAVVRPPGSKSLTNRALVTAALAHGGVSRLIGPLEADDTRAMRDGLGMFGVSIDDADDPWLVLGRGGVLETPPKPIDAIESGTTARFLTALAPLATGRVEIIGRGRLPQRPFGELAAALSSLGIEVQTTNGGLPLSILGQGELPGGRVAVDASRSSQFVTALLLVAPLASGPLEIEMTGPPVSAPYLESTVEVMVAFGAAVDQDGLVFRVANTGYRSTHIEIEADASAAAYPLVAAAITGGRVAIQGIPRESIQPDLALVEVLAAMGCEVRRGEFRLELAGPSRLEPVDVEMERAPDAVLALAVACLFASGPSRIRRVGNLRLKESDRLAALAEELTRVGGEARVEGEDLFVTPGELRGARVDSHGDHRIAMALALVGLRQSGIEIGEPEVVNKTWPGYFKMVGSL
;
A
#
# COMPACT_ATOMS: atom_id res chain seq x y z
N MET A 1 13.91 50.30 -2.57
CA MET A 1 14.47 49.27 -3.45
C MET A 1 15.20 48.25 -2.59
N GLY A 2 14.61 47.15 -2.27
CA GLY A 2 15.21 46.08 -1.45
C GLY A 2 14.75 44.75 -2.03
N ARG A 3 15.59 44.13 -2.86
CA ARG A 3 15.34 42.77 -3.42
C ARG A 3 15.47 41.78 -2.27
N ARG A 4 14.33 41.19 -1.87
CA ARG A 4 14.32 40.00 -1.03
C ARG A 4 14.73 38.81 -1.90
N GLY A 5 15.92 38.29 -1.67
CA GLY A 5 16.41 37.06 -2.28
C GLY A 5 15.56 35.89 -1.80
N VAL A 6 14.92 35.20 -2.73
CA VAL A 6 14.29 33.91 -2.49
C VAL A 6 15.40 32.88 -2.30
N SER A 7 15.65 32.50 -1.05
CA SER A 7 16.56 31.40 -0.73
C SER A 7 15.98 30.10 -1.30
N ARG A 8 16.50 29.63 -2.44
CA ARG A 8 16.31 28.25 -2.88
C ARG A 8 17.01 27.36 -1.84
N LYS A 9 16.25 26.72 -0.97
CA LYS A 9 16.76 25.57 -0.22
C LYS A 9 17.25 24.56 -1.26
N LEU A 10 18.56 24.38 -1.36
CA LEU A 10 19.17 23.25 -2.03
C LEU A 10 18.65 22.00 -1.30
N ILE A 11 17.82 21.22 -1.99
CA ILE A 11 17.46 19.88 -1.55
C ILE A 11 18.78 19.12 -1.60
N ALA A 12 19.26 18.66 -0.45
CA ALA A 12 20.42 17.80 -0.39
C ALA A 12 20.05 16.51 -1.15
N VAL A 13 20.66 16.31 -2.32
CA VAL A 13 20.51 15.05 -3.07
C VAL A 13 21.19 13.99 -2.22
N SER A 14 20.42 13.03 -1.72
CA SER A 14 20.97 11.91 -0.97
C SER A 14 21.90 11.09 -1.86
N SER A 15 22.94 10.52 -1.27
CA SER A 15 23.83 9.63 -2.01
C SER A 15 23.06 8.37 -2.43
N PRO A 16 23.26 7.87 -3.66
CA PRO A 16 22.60 6.64 -4.11
C PRO A 16 23.00 5.45 -3.23
N ALA A 17 22.08 4.52 -3.05
CA ALA A 17 22.41 3.25 -2.41
C ALA A 17 23.08 2.31 -3.42
N VAL A 18 24.32 1.96 -3.15
CA VAL A 18 25.11 1.01 -3.96
C VAL A 18 24.81 -0.41 -3.46
N ILE A 19 24.37 -1.29 -4.36
CA ILE A 19 24.07 -2.68 -4.01
C ILE A 19 25.28 -3.55 -4.35
N THR A 20 25.73 -4.34 -3.36
CA THR A 20 26.84 -5.27 -3.53
C THR A 20 26.31 -6.64 -3.91
N PRO A 21 26.80 -7.25 -5.01
CA PRO A 21 26.42 -8.61 -5.38
C PRO A 21 26.77 -9.63 -4.30
N LEU A 22 25.88 -10.57 -4.11
CA LEU A 22 26.10 -11.68 -3.18
C LEU A 22 27.14 -12.65 -3.70
N ARG A 23 28.00 -13.14 -2.80
CA ARG A 23 29.01 -14.17 -3.12
C ARG A 23 28.45 -15.60 -3.04
N ARG A 24 27.32 -15.77 -2.40
CA ARG A 24 26.61 -17.05 -2.19
C ARG A 24 25.10 -16.81 -2.37
N PRO A 25 24.33 -17.86 -2.67
CA PRO A 25 22.88 -17.78 -2.62
C PRO A 25 22.38 -17.26 -1.25
N VAL A 26 21.23 -16.57 -1.25
CA VAL A 26 20.58 -16.10 -0.01
C VAL A 26 20.31 -17.27 0.93
N GLU A 27 20.65 -17.10 2.21
CA GLU A 27 20.27 -18.00 3.29
C GLU A 27 19.88 -17.15 4.50
N ALA A 28 18.58 -16.81 4.61
CA ALA A 28 18.15 -15.81 5.60
C ALA A 28 16.80 -16.13 6.23
N VAL A 29 16.62 -15.59 7.44
CA VAL A 29 15.31 -15.49 8.10
C VAL A 29 14.99 -14.00 8.20
N VAL A 30 13.87 -13.59 7.61
CA VAL A 30 13.45 -12.19 7.57
C VAL A 30 12.06 -12.05 8.20
N ARG A 31 11.91 -11.08 9.10
CA ARG A 31 10.60 -10.60 9.54
C ARG A 31 10.36 -9.24 8.87
N PRO A 32 9.52 -9.16 7.85
CA PRO A 32 9.12 -7.88 7.27
C PRO A 32 8.45 -7.00 8.32
N PRO A 33 8.39 -5.67 8.11
CA PRO A 33 7.61 -4.81 8.98
C PRO A 33 6.12 -5.18 8.94
N GLY A 34 5.35 -4.68 9.89
CA GLY A 34 3.89 -4.85 9.90
C GLY A 34 3.22 -4.37 8.61
N SER A 35 2.12 -5.00 8.22
CA SER A 35 1.39 -4.64 7.01
C SER A 35 0.88 -3.20 7.06
N LYS A 36 1.33 -2.36 6.09
CA LYS A 36 0.85 -0.99 5.92
C LYS A 36 -0.67 -0.95 5.76
N SER A 37 -1.19 -1.85 4.93
CA SER A 37 -2.61 -1.91 4.62
C SER A 37 -3.46 -2.24 5.82
N LEU A 38 -3.02 -3.19 6.65
CA LEU A 38 -3.72 -3.56 7.88
C LEU A 38 -3.53 -2.50 8.97
N THR A 39 -2.33 -1.94 9.14
CA THR A 39 -2.05 -0.87 10.11
C THR A 39 -2.96 0.34 9.90
N ASN A 40 -3.06 0.84 8.64
CA ASN A 40 -3.90 1.99 8.36
C ASN A 40 -5.40 1.72 8.60
N ARG A 41 -5.88 0.51 8.29
CA ARG A 41 -7.27 0.10 8.59
C ARG A 41 -7.50 0.02 10.09
N ALA A 42 -6.62 -0.65 10.80
CA ALA A 42 -6.70 -0.80 12.25
C ALA A 42 -6.64 0.56 12.99
N LEU A 43 -5.81 1.50 12.52
CA LEU A 43 -5.76 2.87 13.06
C LEU A 43 -7.11 3.58 12.92
N VAL A 44 -7.73 3.51 11.73
CA VAL A 44 -9.02 4.15 11.48
C VAL A 44 -10.14 3.49 12.30
N THR A 45 -10.23 2.16 12.30
CA THR A 45 -11.27 1.44 13.08
C THR A 45 -11.09 1.66 14.58
N ALA A 46 -9.84 1.65 15.08
CA ALA A 46 -9.54 1.94 16.49
C ALA A 46 -9.89 3.38 16.87
N ALA A 47 -9.60 4.37 15.99
CA ALA A 47 -9.95 5.76 16.20
C ALA A 47 -11.48 5.98 16.31
N LEU A 48 -12.25 5.21 15.54
CA LEU A 48 -13.71 5.25 15.51
C LEU A 48 -14.38 4.37 16.57
N ALA A 49 -13.61 3.55 17.31
CA ALA A 49 -14.18 2.63 18.30
C ALA A 49 -14.73 3.35 19.54
N HIS A 50 -15.76 2.73 20.15
CA HIS A 50 -16.29 3.11 21.45
C HIS A 50 -15.63 2.30 22.58
N GLY A 51 -15.63 2.87 23.78
CA GLY A 51 -15.46 2.13 25.02
C GLY A 51 -14.02 1.88 25.46
N GLY A 52 -13.02 2.68 25.02
CA GLY A 52 -11.69 2.63 25.61
C GLY A 52 -10.54 2.60 24.62
N VAL A 53 -9.45 1.91 25.02
CA VAL A 53 -8.18 1.88 24.27
C VAL A 53 -8.08 0.59 23.47
N SER A 54 -7.86 0.73 22.15
CA SER A 54 -7.45 -0.39 21.30
C SER A 54 -5.95 -0.55 21.32
N ARG A 55 -5.46 -1.80 21.20
CA ARG A 55 -4.03 -2.13 21.17
C ARG A 55 -3.69 -2.74 19.80
N LEU A 56 -2.81 -2.07 19.07
CA LEU A 56 -2.30 -2.54 17.78
C LEU A 56 -0.90 -3.12 18.03
N ILE A 57 -0.74 -4.42 17.85
CA ILE A 57 0.51 -5.15 18.11
C ILE A 57 1.24 -5.35 16.77
N GLY A 58 2.52 -5.00 16.71
CA GLY A 58 3.35 -5.09 15.50
C GLY A 58 2.94 -4.16 14.36
N PRO A 59 2.44 -2.94 14.60
CA PRO A 59 2.05 -2.02 13.54
C PRO A 59 3.27 -1.56 12.73
N LEU A 60 3.04 -1.09 11.52
CA LEU A 60 4.10 -0.50 10.70
C LEU A 60 4.46 0.90 11.20
N GLU A 61 5.74 1.13 11.53
CA GLU A 61 6.32 2.48 11.69
C GLU A 61 6.96 2.92 10.36
N ALA A 62 6.29 3.80 9.60
CA ALA A 62 6.76 4.32 8.32
C ALA A 62 6.04 5.64 7.97
N ASP A 63 6.47 6.32 6.89
CA ASP A 63 5.90 7.62 6.51
C ASP A 63 4.39 7.56 6.24
N ASP A 64 3.90 6.51 5.58
CA ASP A 64 2.47 6.35 5.28
C ASP A 64 1.61 6.19 6.54
N THR A 65 2.08 5.46 7.54
CA THR A 65 1.35 5.26 8.80
C THR A 65 1.50 6.43 9.74
N ARG A 66 2.63 7.14 9.69
CA ARG A 66 2.80 8.43 10.39
C ARG A 66 1.82 9.47 9.86
N ALA A 67 1.67 9.60 8.53
CA ALA A 67 0.69 10.50 7.95
C ALA A 67 -0.75 10.18 8.41
N MET A 68 -1.09 8.90 8.58
CA MET A 68 -2.39 8.48 9.12
C MET A 68 -2.55 8.89 10.59
N ARG A 69 -1.54 8.61 11.46
CA ARG A 69 -1.57 8.99 12.88
C ARG A 69 -1.68 10.50 13.05
N ASP A 70 -0.87 11.26 12.31
CA ASP A 70 -0.90 12.73 12.34
C ASP A 70 -2.28 13.26 11.92
N GLY A 71 -2.85 12.70 10.85
CA GLY A 71 -4.18 13.06 10.37
C GLY A 71 -5.29 12.72 11.37
N LEU A 72 -5.27 11.55 11.98
CA LEU A 72 -6.21 11.16 13.04
C LEU A 72 -6.04 12.03 14.29
N GLY A 73 -4.80 12.38 14.64
CA GLY A 73 -4.53 13.33 15.74
C GLY A 73 -5.17 14.69 15.52
N MET A 74 -5.25 15.16 14.27
CA MET A 74 -5.94 16.42 13.95
C MET A 74 -7.47 16.34 14.10
N PHE A 75 -8.05 15.13 14.07
CA PHE A 75 -9.44 14.88 14.45
C PHE A 75 -9.65 14.65 15.95
N GLY A 76 -8.62 14.90 16.79
CA GLY A 76 -8.67 14.76 18.24
C GLY A 76 -8.47 13.33 18.76
N VAL A 77 -8.02 12.40 17.91
CA VAL A 77 -7.70 11.03 18.33
C VAL A 77 -6.37 11.01 19.08
N SER A 78 -6.34 10.43 20.28
CA SER A 78 -5.10 10.23 21.04
C SER A 78 -4.49 8.87 20.68
N ILE A 79 -3.24 8.89 20.22
CA ILE A 79 -2.46 7.71 19.86
C ILE A 79 -1.15 7.77 20.62
N ASP A 80 -0.87 6.75 21.43
CA ASP A 80 0.45 6.51 22.05
C ASP A 80 1.18 5.47 21.19
N ASP A 81 2.18 5.93 20.48
CA ASP A 81 2.96 5.19 19.50
C ASP A 81 4.45 5.12 19.86
N ALA A 82 4.79 5.41 21.14
CA ALA A 82 6.16 5.40 21.61
C ALA A 82 6.77 4.00 21.62
N ASP A 83 5.95 2.98 21.90
CA ASP A 83 6.34 1.58 21.98
C ASP A 83 5.32 0.67 21.26
N ASP A 84 5.71 -0.57 20.96
CA ASP A 84 4.80 -1.64 20.55
C ASP A 84 4.19 -2.32 21.78
N PRO A 85 2.87 -2.45 21.91
CA PRO A 85 1.82 -2.07 20.95
C PRO A 85 1.47 -0.58 20.95
N TRP A 86 1.02 -0.06 19.80
CA TRP A 86 0.40 1.26 19.78
C TRP A 86 -0.96 1.25 20.48
N LEU A 87 -1.21 2.31 21.26
CA LEU A 87 -2.46 2.47 22.01
C LEU A 87 -3.30 3.58 21.37
N VAL A 88 -4.50 3.26 20.93
CA VAL A 88 -5.42 4.20 20.29
C VAL A 88 -6.65 4.39 21.15
N LEU A 89 -6.87 5.60 21.67
CA LEU A 89 -8.08 5.96 22.40
C LEU A 89 -9.20 6.30 21.40
N GLY A 90 -10.18 5.40 21.29
CA GLY A 90 -11.28 5.56 20.36
C GLY A 90 -12.21 6.71 20.72
N ARG A 91 -12.73 7.41 19.70
CA ARG A 91 -13.62 8.60 19.82
C ARG A 91 -15.09 8.28 19.57
N GLY A 92 -15.43 7.05 19.17
CA GLY A 92 -16.81 6.65 18.90
C GLY A 92 -17.52 7.48 17.83
N GLY A 93 -16.78 8.02 16.87
CA GLY A 93 -17.32 8.88 15.81
C GLY A 93 -17.44 10.35 16.15
N VAL A 94 -17.15 10.77 17.38
CA VAL A 94 -17.16 12.19 17.78
C VAL A 94 -15.78 12.79 17.49
N LEU A 95 -15.63 13.41 16.32
CA LEU A 95 -14.36 13.94 15.85
C LEU A 95 -14.29 15.46 15.94
N GLU A 96 -13.09 15.97 16.23
CA GLU A 96 -12.81 17.40 16.23
C GLU A 96 -12.58 17.91 14.81
N THR A 97 -12.87 19.19 14.55
CA THR A 97 -12.54 19.80 13.27
C THR A 97 -11.05 20.13 13.22
N PRO A 98 -10.31 19.64 12.24
CA PRO A 98 -8.90 19.98 12.08
C PRO A 98 -8.67 21.49 12.00
N PRO A 99 -7.73 22.06 12.79
CA PRO A 99 -7.50 23.51 12.83
C PRO A 99 -6.74 24.06 11.61
N LYS A 100 -6.23 23.17 10.77
CA LYS A 100 -5.48 23.47 9.54
C LYS A 100 -5.66 22.33 8.55
N PRO A 101 -5.28 22.49 7.25
CA PRO A 101 -5.33 21.41 6.29
C PRO A 101 -4.54 20.18 6.76
N ILE A 102 -5.09 18.98 6.55
CA ILE A 102 -4.42 17.70 6.82
C ILE A 102 -3.49 17.39 5.66
N ASP A 103 -2.19 17.30 5.92
CA ASP A 103 -1.21 16.90 4.92
C ASP A 103 -1.06 15.37 4.91
N ALA A 104 -1.63 14.72 3.91
CA ALA A 104 -1.51 13.29 3.70
C ALA A 104 -0.14 12.88 3.10
N ILE A 105 0.80 13.82 2.97
CA ILE A 105 2.11 13.64 2.36
C ILE A 105 1.96 13.04 0.96
N GLU A 106 2.34 11.79 0.75
CA GLU A 106 2.15 11.04 -0.48
C GLU A 106 1.27 9.79 -0.29
N SER A 107 0.61 9.67 0.88
CA SER A 107 -0.20 8.52 1.24
C SER A 107 -1.61 8.61 0.66
N GLY A 108 -1.86 7.89 -0.43
CA GLY A 108 -3.19 7.79 -1.03
C GLY A 108 -4.20 7.10 -0.11
N THR A 109 -3.75 6.18 0.73
CA THR A 109 -4.60 5.51 1.73
C THR A 109 -5.05 6.49 2.79
N THR A 110 -4.11 7.24 3.38
CA THR A 110 -4.41 8.29 4.37
C THR A 110 -5.39 9.31 3.81
N ALA A 111 -5.09 9.87 2.64
CA ALA A 111 -5.95 10.89 2.04
C ALA A 111 -7.39 10.39 1.84
N ARG A 112 -7.57 9.18 1.29
CA ARG A 112 -8.92 8.64 1.02
C ARG A 112 -9.68 8.26 2.29
N PHE A 113 -9.01 7.64 3.25
CA PHE A 113 -9.66 7.23 4.50
C PHE A 113 -10.09 8.46 5.31
N LEU A 114 -9.22 9.47 5.43
CA LEU A 114 -9.55 10.71 6.14
C LEU A 114 -10.59 11.55 5.40
N THR A 115 -10.67 11.45 4.05
CA THR A 115 -11.78 12.05 3.29
C THR A 115 -13.13 11.47 3.71
N ALA A 116 -13.22 10.14 3.87
CA ALA A 116 -14.46 9.50 4.31
C ALA A 116 -14.78 9.74 5.80
N LEU A 117 -13.75 9.99 6.65
CA LEU A 117 -13.93 10.36 8.06
C LEU A 117 -14.44 11.80 8.24
N ALA A 118 -14.07 12.70 7.35
CA ALA A 118 -14.31 14.13 7.49
C ALA A 118 -15.78 14.52 7.75
N PRO A 119 -16.81 13.84 7.20
CA PRO A 119 -18.20 14.09 7.52
C PRO A 119 -18.56 14.02 9.02
N LEU A 120 -17.84 13.18 9.80
CA LEU A 120 -18.05 12.99 11.24
C LEU A 120 -17.55 14.17 12.10
N ALA A 121 -16.75 15.08 11.55
CA ALA A 121 -16.40 16.33 12.20
C ALA A 121 -17.46 17.42 11.88
N THR A 122 -17.48 18.52 12.65
CA THR A 122 -18.35 19.66 12.38
C THR A 122 -17.57 20.81 11.78
N GLY A 123 -17.87 21.17 10.51
CA GLY A 123 -17.19 22.27 9.82
C GLY A 123 -16.30 21.81 8.66
N ARG A 124 -15.50 22.74 8.14
CA ARG A 124 -14.69 22.48 6.93
C ARG A 124 -13.40 21.73 7.25
N VAL A 125 -13.22 20.62 6.60
CA VAL A 125 -11.99 19.81 6.61
C VAL A 125 -11.32 19.92 5.24
N GLU A 126 -10.05 20.25 5.20
CA GLU A 126 -9.25 20.32 3.98
C GLU A 126 -8.15 19.25 4.01
N ILE A 127 -7.96 18.53 2.89
CA ILE A 127 -6.91 17.52 2.75
C ILE A 127 -6.03 17.92 1.58
N ILE A 128 -4.72 17.94 1.85
CA ILE A 128 -3.67 18.26 0.88
C ILE A 128 -2.71 17.07 0.75
N GLY A 129 -1.90 17.09 -0.28
CA GLY A 129 -0.87 16.07 -0.51
C GLY A 129 0.28 16.61 -1.31
N ARG A 130 1.35 15.80 -1.41
CA ARG A 130 2.60 16.13 -2.09
C ARG A 130 2.90 15.14 -3.21
N GLY A 131 3.99 15.39 -3.95
CA GLY A 131 4.43 14.54 -5.03
C GLY A 131 3.34 14.34 -6.09
N ARG A 132 3.05 13.11 -6.43
CA ARG A 132 2.02 12.74 -7.40
C ARG A 132 0.62 12.61 -6.78
N LEU A 133 0.49 12.63 -5.44
CA LEU A 133 -0.80 12.42 -4.78
C LEU A 133 -1.91 13.40 -5.22
N PRO A 134 -1.64 14.71 -5.46
CA PRO A 134 -2.65 15.64 -5.94
C PRO A 134 -3.31 15.26 -7.28
N GLN A 135 -2.62 14.53 -8.14
CA GLN A 135 -3.13 14.11 -9.46
C GLN A 135 -3.83 12.74 -9.41
N ARG A 136 -3.74 12.01 -8.30
CA ARG A 136 -4.43 10.72 -8.15
C ARG A 136 -5.94 10.93 -8.05
N PRO A 137 -6.77 9.93 -8.47
CA PRO A 137 -8.22 10.09 -8.49
C PRO A 137 -8.84 10.13 -7.09
N PHE A 138 -9.77 11.08 -6.88
CA PHE A 138 -10.65 11.22 -5.71
C PHE A 138 -12.10 11.50 -6.13
N GLY A 139 -12.36 11.73 -7.41
CA GLY A 139 -13.67 12.14 -7.93
C GLY A 139 -14.76 11.14 -7.60
N GLU A 140 -14.48 9.84 -7.69
CA GLU A 140 -15.44 8.76 -7.41
C GLU A 140 -15.85 8.73 -5.93
N LEU A 141 -14.89 8.91 -5.03
CA LEU A 141 -15.17 9.00 -3.58
C LEU A 141 -15.92 10.30 -3.25
N ALA A 142 -15.54 11.42 -3.86
CA ALA A 142 -16.23 12.70 -3.69
C ALA A 142 -17.67 12.62 -4.17
N ALA A 143 -17.93 12.02 -5.34
CA ALA A 143 -19.27 11.82 -5.88
C ALA A 143 -20.12 10.92 -4.97
N ALA A 144 -19.53 9.85 -4.43
CA ALA A 144 -20.20 8.96 -3.50
C ALA A 144 -20.63 9.68 -2.22
N LEU A 145 -19.74 10.45 -1.59
CA LEU A 145 -20.08 11.27 -0.40
C LEU A 145 -21.12 12.35 -0.73
N SER A 146 -21.00 12.98 -1.91
CA SER A 146 -21.99 13.99 -2.34
C SER A 146 -23.39 13.40 -2.55
N SER A 147 -23.49 12.15 -3.01
CA SER A 147 -24.78 11.45 -3.14
C SER A 147 -25.45 11.15 -1.80
N LEU A 148 -24.67 11.10 -0.71
CA LEU A 148 -25.16 11.02 0.67
C LEU A 148 -25.47 12.40 1.30
N GLY A 149 -25.39 13.49 0.52
CA GLY A 149 -25.69 14.84 0.99
C GLY A 149 -24.51 15.58 1.63
N ILE A 150 -23.30 15.07 1.53
CA ILE A 150 -22.08 15.72 2.03
C ILE A 150 -21.52 16.67 0.97
N GLU A 151 -21.27 17.93 1.32
CA GLU A 151 -20.60 18.88 0.43
C GLU A 151 -19.11 18.53 0.31
N VAL A 152 -18.67 18.14 -0.89
CA VAL A 152 -17.28 17.82 -1.22
C VAL A 152 -16.83 18.60 -2.45
N GLN A 153 -15.69 19.26 -2.36
CA GLN A 153 -15.07 19.99 -3.46
C GLN A 153 -13.67 19.42 -3.71
N THR A 154 -13.34 19.14 -4.96
CA THR A 154 -12.03 18.63 -5.37
C THR A 154 -11.38 19.57 -6.39
N THR A 155 -10.05 19.56 -6.44
CA THR A 155 -9.29 20.26 -7.48
C THR A 155 -9.02 19.29 -8.63
N ASN A 156 -9.71 19.49 -9.78
CA ASN A 156 -9.59 18.63 -10.95
C ASN A 156 -9.79 17.13 -10.67
N GLY A 157 -10.69 16.76 -9.72
CA GLY A 157 -10.92 15.39 -9.30
C GLY A 157 -9.81 14.80 -8.40
N GLY A 158 -8.89 15.63 -7.93
CA GLY A 158 -7.76 15.28 -7.06
C GLY A 158 -7.70 16.16 -5.80
N LEU A 159 -6.48 16.36 -5.28
CA LEU A 159 -6.21 17.24 -4.15
C LEU A 159 -5.71 18.63 -4.61
N PRO A 160 -5.87 19.69 -3.80
CA PRO A 160 -6.60 19.77 -2.55
C PRO A 160 -8.08 19.42 -2.70
N LEU A 161 -8.64 18.79 -1.66
CA LEU A 161 -10.08 18.63 -1.55
C LEU A 161 -10.57 19.19 -0.21
N SER A 162 -11.84 19.65 -0.17
CA SER A 162 -12.47 20.10 1.05
C SER A 162 -13.83 19.44 1.24
N ILE A 163 -14.16 19.12 2.50
CA ILE A 163 -15.41 18.50 2.92
C ILE A 163 -16.03 19.41 3.96
N LEU A 164 -17.33 19.67 3.86
CA LEU A 164 -18.11 20.30 4.93
C LEU A 164 -18.74 19.20 5.78
N GLY A 165 -18.10 18.88 6.90
CA GLY A 165 -18.61 17.90 7.85
C GLY A 165 -19.78 18.46 8.65
N GLN A 166 -20.74 17.61 8.98
CA GLN A 166 -21.97 17.92 9.69
C GLN A 166 -22.04 17.26 11.08
N GLY A 167 -20.97 16.55 11.47
CA GLY A 167 -20.91 15.77 12.71
C GLY A 167 -21.52 14.37 12.57
N GLU A 168 -21.98 14.01 11.38
CA GLU A 168 -22.55 12.69 11.08
C GLU A 168 -22.32 12.30 9.63
N LEU A 169 -22.40 11.00 9.36
CA LEU A 169 -22.46 10.43 8.01
C LEU A 169 -23.89 9.88 7.82
N PRO A 170 -24.66 10.34 6.83
CA PRO A 170 -25.98 9.77 6.55
C PRO A 170 -25.91 8.30 6.15
N GLY A 171 -26.88 7.51 6.61
CA GLY A 171 -27.14 6.17 6.09
C GLY A 171 -27.81 6.19 4.72
N GLY A 172 -28.07 5.02 4.13
CA GLY A 172 -28.77 4.91 2.85
C GLY A 172 -28.03 4.03 1.84
N ARG A 173 -28.13 4.36 0.54
CA ARG A 173 -27.48 3.65 -0.56
C ARG A 173 -26.57 4.55 -1.33
N VAL A 174 -25.37 4.06 -1.65
CA VAL A 174 -24.38 4.79 -2.43
C VAL A 174 -23.79 3.87 -3.52
N ALA A 175 -23.65 4.40 -4.74
CA ALA A 175 -22.99 3.73 -5.84
C ALA A 175 -21.57 4.28 -6.04
N VAL A 176 -20.60 3.39 -6.26
CA VAL A 176 -19.17 3.75 -6.39
C VAL A 176 -18.54 3.01 -7.56
N ASP A 177 -17.88 3.74 -8.45
CA ASP A 177 -17.01 3.12 -9.44
C ASP A 177 -15.65 2.77 -8.81
N ALA A 178 -15.38 1.47 -8.66
CA ALA A 178 -14.15 0.93 -8.11
C ALA A 178 -13.15 0.47 -9.19
N SER A 179 -13.41 0.77 -10.47
CA SER A 179 -12.56 0.36 -11.60
C SER A 179 -11.17 1.02 -11.58
N ARG A 180 -11.02 2.16 -10.93
CA ARG A 180 -9.74 2.88 -10.79
C ARG A 180 -9.05 2.62 -9.46
N SER A 181 -9.81 2.36 -8.39
CA SER A 181 -9.27 2.08 -7.06
C SER A 181 -10.31 1.48 -6.12
N SER A 182 -10.02 0.31 -5.54
CA SER A 182 -10.81 -0.26 -4.43
C SER A 182 -10.77 0.57 -3.15
N GLN A 183 -9.82 1.52 -3.03
CA GLN A 183 -9.70 2.37 -1.82
C GLN A 183 -10.90 3.31 -1.63
N PHE A 184 -11.68 3.61 -2.68
CA PHE A 184 -12.90 4.40 -2.54
C PHE A 184 -13.96 3.64 -1.75
N VAL A 185 -14.16 2.37 -2.10
CA VAL A 185 -15.07 1.46 -1.38
C VAL A 185 -14.55 1.20 0.03
N THR A 186 -13.23 0.92 0.18
CA THR A 186 -12.61 0.74 1.50
C THR A 186 -12.86 1.95 2.41
N ALA A 187 -12.69 3.17 1.91
CA ALA A 187 -12.87 4.39 2.70
C ALA A 187 -14.32 4.52 3.22
N LEU A 188 -15.31 4.22 2.39
CA LEU A 188 -16.72 4.22 2.76
C LEU A 188 -17.05 3.09 3.74
N LEU A 189 -16.52 1.87 3.51
CA LEU A 189 -16.70 0.73 4.42
C LEU A 189 -16.24 1.06 5.83
N LEU A 190 -15.04 1.65 5.99
CA LEU A 190 -14.46 1.96 7.29
C LEU A 190 -15.29 2.94 8.12
N VAL A 191 -16.05 3.84 7.49
CA VAL A 191 -16.88 4.82 8.22
C VAL A 191 -18.35 4.38 8.32
N ALA A 192 -18.77 3.42 7.49
CA ALA A 192 -20.16 2.98 7.40
C ALA A 192 -20.78 2.54 8.75
N PRO A 193 -20.08 1.83 9.67
CA PRO A 193 -20.64 1.47 10.97
C PRO A 193 -21.02 2.66 11.86
N LEU A 194 -20.51 3.86 11.56
CA LEU A 194 -20.78 5.12 12.27
C LEU A 194 -21.85 5.98 11.58
N ALA A 195 -22.41 5.52 10.47
CA ALA A 195 -23.48 6.24 9.79
C ALA A 195 -24.74 6.32 10.67
N SER A 196 -25.60 7.32 10.42
CA SER A 196 -26.86 7.53 11.17
C SER A 196 -27.91 6.42 10.92
N GLY A 197 -27.67 5.54 9.96
CA GLY A 197 -28.45 4.33 9.64
C GLY A 197 -27.62 3.36 8.83
N PRO A 198 -28.15 2.17 8.51
CA PRO A 198 -27.45 1.20 7.66
C PRO A 198 -27.00 1.82 6.33
N LEU A 199 -25.81 1.46 5.88
CA LEU A 199 -25.25 1.94 4.60
C LEU A 199 -25.08 0.77 3.63
N GLU A 200 -25.70 0.89 2.44
CA GLU A 200 -25.51 0.00 1.32
C GLU A 200 -24.54 0.64 0.32
N ILE A 201 -23.44 -0.06 0.04
CA ILE A 201 -22.39 0.41 -0.88
C ILE A 201 -22.40 -0.55 -2.09
N GLU A 202 -22.83 -0.04 -3.23
CA GLU A 202 -22.90 -0.77 -4.49
C GLU A 202 -21.70 -0.40 -5.39
N MET A 203 -20.91 -1.37 -5.78
CA MET A 203 -19.89 -1.19 -6.81
C MET A 203 -20.54 -1.26 -8.20
N THR A 204 -20.36 -0.22 -9.03
CA THR A 204 -20.97 -0.15 -10.36
C THR A 204 -20.30 -1.07 -11.39
N GLY A 205 -19.23 -1.75 -11.00
CA GLY A 205 -18.50 -2.73 -11.80
C GLY A 205 -17.47 -3.46 -10.97
N PRO A 206 -16.78 -4.47 -11.54
CA PRO A 206 -15.76 -5.23 -10.84
C PRO A 206 -14.65 -4.31 -10.30
N PRO A 207 -14.32 -4.39 -8.99
CA PRO A 207 -13.27 -3.55 -8.44
C PRO A 207 -11.88 -4.07 -8.83
N VAL A 208 -10.97 -3.15 -9.14
CA VAL A 208 -9.54 -3.50 -9.18
C VAL A 208 -9.05 -3.82 -7.78
N SER A 209 -8.09 -4.76 -7.67
CA SER A 209 -7.49 -5.14 -6.38
C SER A 209 -8.54 -5.57 -5.34
N ALA A 210 -9.56 -6.32 -5.76
CA ALA A 210 -10.68 -6.78 -4.93
C ALA A 210 -10.29 -7.36 -3.55
N PRO A 211 -9.21 -8.17 -3.39
CA PRO A 211 -8.87 -8.78 -2.10
C PRO A 211 -8.56 -7.77 -0.99
N TYR A 212 -8.22 -6.52 -1.33
CA TYR A 212 -8.06 -5.48 -0.29
C TYR A 212 -9.39 -5.07 0.36
N LEU A 213 -10.54 -5.34 -0.28
CA LEU A 213 -11.86 -5.17 0.32
C LEU A 213 -12.11 -6.27 1.36
N GLU A 214 -11.72 -7.51 1.05
CA GLU A 214 -11.77 -8.63 1.99
C GLU A 214 -10.96 -8.33 3.26
N SER A 215 -9.71 -7.84 3.10
CA SER A 215 -8.86 -7.39 4.23
C SER A 215 -9.52 -6.24 5.02
N THR A 216 -10.31 -5.38 4.36
CA THR A 216 -11.05 -4.31 5.05
C THR A 216 -12.15 -4.88 5.92
N VAL A 217 -12.96 -5.78 5.36
CA VAL A 217 -14.07 -6.43 6.09
C VAL A 217 -13.52 -7.22 7.29
N GLU A 218 -12.41 -7.95 7.12
CA GLU A 218 -11.78 -8.71 8.20
C GLU A 218 -11.42 -7.80 9.38
N VAL A 219 -10.75 -6.68 9.13
CA VAL A 219 -10.41 -5.70 10.18
C VAL A 219 -11.68 -5.12 10.81
N MET A 220 -12.69 -4.74 10.01
CA MET A 220 -13.97 -4.20 10.52
C MET A 220 -14.68 -5.20 11.44
N VAL A 221 -14.73 -6.48 11.05
CA VAL A 221 -15.34 -7.56 11.83
C VAL A 221 -14.57 -7.80 13.13
N ALA A 222 -13.24 -7.76 13.10
CA ALA A 222 -12.41 -7.87 14.30
C ALA A 222 -12.73 -6.76 15.33
N PHE A 223 -13.15 -5.57 14.87
CA PHE A 223 -13.62 -4.48 15.72
C PHE A 223 -15.14 -4.52 15.99
N GLY A 224 -15.83 -5.58 15.60
CA GLY A 224 -17.25 -5.84 15.94
C GLY A 224 -18.27 -5.24 14.97
N ALA A 225 -17.86 -4.78 13.79
CA ALA A 225 -18.80 -4.34 12.77
C ALA A 225 -19.55 -5.54 12.14
N ALA A 226 -20.80 -5.30 11.76
CA ALA A 226 -21.59 -6.25 11.00
C ALA A 226 -21.63 -5.85 9.52
N VAL A 227 -21.00 -6.65 8.69
CA VAL A 227 -20.87 -6.44 7.24
C VAL A 227 -21.36 -7.68 6.53
N ASP A 228 -22.28 -7.51 5.57
CA ASP A 228 -22.73 -8.53 4.64
C ASP A 228 -22.33 -8.15 3.23
N GLN A 229 -21.90 -9.10 2.43
CA GLN A 229 -21.52 -8.89 1.03
C GLN A 229 -22.30 -9.84 0.13
N ASP A 230 -23.00 -9.28 -0.84
CA ASP A 230 -23.71 -10.02 -1.88
C ASP A 230 -23.25 -9.50 -3.26
N GLY A 231 -22.36 -10.26 -3.90
CA GLY A 231 -21.77 -9.88 -5.17
C GLY A 231 -21.00 -8.54 -5.08
N LEU A 232 -21.50 -7.53 -5.77
CA LEU A 232 -20.91 -6.18 -5.81
C LEU A 232 -21.50 -5.23 -4.75
N VAL A 233 -22.32 -5.71 -3.83
CA VAL A 233 -23.01 -4.88 -2.82
C VAL A 233 -22.55 -5.27 -1.42
N PHE A 234 -22.10 -4.27 -0.67
CA PHE A 234 -21.85 -4.37 0.76
C PHE A 234 -22.99 -3.73 1.53
N ARG A 235 -23.53 -4.44 2.55
CA ARG A 235 -24.51 -3.92 3.50
C ARG A 235 -23.86 -3.85 4.86
N VAL A 236 -23.75 -2.64 5.39
CA VAL A 236 -23.07 -2.37 6.66
C VAL A 236 -24.10 -1.85 7.66
N ALA A 237 -24.24 -2.57 8.78
CA ALA A 237 -25.09 -2.11 9.86
C ALA A 237 -24.41 -1.00 10.65
N ASN A 238 -25.18 -0.05 11.16
CA ASN A 238 -24.69 1.08 11.98
C ASN A 238 -24.43 0.66 13.46
N THR A 239 -23.59 -0.36 13.63
CA THR A 239 -23.27 -0.94 14.96
C THR A 239 -22.15 -0.19 15.69
N GLY A 240 -21.45 0.71 15.02
CA GLY A 240 -20.19 1.27 15.50
C GLY A 240 -19.08 0.23 15.57
N TYR A 241 -17.95 0.64 16.18
CA TYR A 241 -16.83 -0.24 16.49
C TYR A 241 -16.62 -0.32 18.01
N ARG A 242 -15.97 -1.41 18.45
CA ARG A 242 -15.57 -1.63 19.85
C ARG A 242 -14.05 -1.65 19.95
N SER A 243 -13.51 -1.08 21.02
CA SER A 243 -12.06 -1.18 21.31
C SER A 243 -11.64 -2.64 21.40
N THR A 244 -10.55 -2.97 20.73
CA THR A 244 -10.06 -4.35 20.65
C THR A 244 -8.53 -4.42 20.63
N HIS A 245 -7.99 -5.63 20.77
CA HIS A 245 -6.59 -5.92 20.55
C HIS A 245 -6.46 -6.62 19.20
N ILE A 246 -5.60 -6.10 18.33
CA ILE A 246 -5.35 -6.67 17.03
C ILE A 246 -3.86 -6.85 16.80
N GLU A 247 -3.45 -8.02 16.36
CA GLU A 247 -2.10 -8.31 15.89
C GLU A 247 -2.02 -8.01 14.39
N ILE A 248 -1.07 -7.15 14.03
CA ILE A 248 -0.83 -6.78 12.62
C ILE A 248 0.18 -7.77 12.05
N GLU A 249 -0.24 -8.51 11.05
CA GLU A 249 0.62 -9.43 10.31
C GLU A 249 1.81 -8.71 9.67
N ALA A 250 2.91 -9.42 9.44
CA ALA A 250 3.99 -8.93 8.59
C ALA A 250 3.48 -8.68 7.17
N ASP A 251 3.99 -7.62 6.52
CA ASP A 251 3.53 -7.13 5.22
C ASP A 251 3.93 -8.09 4.10
N ALA A 252 2.94 -8.69 3.43
CA ALA A 252 3.17 -9.59 2.30
C ALA A 252 3.77 -8.88 1.09
N SER A 253 3.44 -7.59 0.87
CA SER A 253 4.08 -6.78 -0.18
C SER A 253 5.58 -6.58 0.12
N ALA A 254 5.93 -6.36 1.39
CA ALA A 254 7.33 -6.26 1.81
C ALA A 254 8.04 -7.61 1.72
N ALA A 255 7.36 -8.70 2.08
CA ALA A 255 7.90 -10.07 1.94
C ALA A 255 8.26 -10.44 0.51
N ALA A 256 7.64 -9.83 -0.50
CA ALA A 256 7.93 -10.07 -1.91
C ALA A 256 9.43 -9.91 -2.24
N TYR A 257 10.10 -8.92 -1.65
CA TYR A 257 11.51 -8.64 -1.98
C TYR A 257 12.48 -9.72 -1.50
N PRO A 258 12.50 -10.16 -0.22
CA PRO A 258 13.37 -11.26 0.20
C PRO A 258 12.96 -12.59 -0.44
N LEU A 259 11.68 -12.83 -0.77
CA LEU A 259 11.26 -14.01 -1.52
C LEU A 259 11.87 -14.03 -2.92
N VAL A 260 11.80 -12.91 -3.65
CA VAL A 260 12.43 -12.78 -4.97
C VAL A 260 13.96 -12.84 -4.86
N ALA A 261 14.58 -12.25 -3.82
CA ALA A 261 16.02 -12.39 -3.60
C ALA A 261 16.45 -13.85 -3.50
N ALA A 262 15.73 -14.68 -2.76
CA ALA A 262 15.99 -16.12 -2.69
C ALA A 262 15.75 -16.80 -4.06
N ALA A 263 14.66 -16.47 -4.75
CA ALA A 263 14.32 -17.04 -6.05
C ALA A 263 15.41 -16.80 -7.10
N ILE A 264 15.87 -15.55 -7.26
CA ILE A 264 16.86 -15.17 -8.29
C ILE A 264 18.29 -15.62 -7.97
N THR A 265 18.59 -15.95 -6.70
CA THR A 265 19.93 -16.40 -6.28
C THR A 265 20.03 -17.91 -6.15
N GLY A 266 18.92 -18.65 -6.30
CA GLY A 266 18.88 -20.09 -6.01
C GLY A 266 19.06 -20.38 -4.52
N GLY A 267 18.74 -19.41 -3.68
CA GLY A 267 18.91 -19.45 -2.22
C GLY A 267 17.63 -19.84 -1.48
N ARG A 268 17.66 -19.62 -0.17
CA ARG A 268 16.52 -19.94 0.71
C ARG A 268 16.22 -18.74 1.62
N VAL A 269 14.93 -18.46 1.79
CA VAL A 269 14.49 -17.48 2.78
C VAL A 269 13.31 -18.03 3.58
N ALA A 270 13.26 -17.68 4.87
CA ALA A 270 12.10 -17.88 5.71
C ALA A 270 11.53 -16.52 6.14
N ILE A 271 10.29 -16.26 5.78
CA ILE A 271 9.54 -15.08 6.20
C ILE A 271 8.77 -15.41 7.47
N GLN A 272 8.92 -14.59 8.51
CA GLN A 272 8.20 -14.72 9.76
C GLN A 272 7.08 -13.69 9.90
N GLY A 273 6.02 -14.03 10.66
CA GLY A 273 4.94 -13.11 11.01
C GLY A 273 3.83 -13.02 9.97
N ILE A 274 3.81 -13.92 8.97
CA ILE A 274 2.67 -14.08 8.06
C ILE A 274 1.95 -15.37 8.46
N PRO A 275 0.70 -15.29 8.96
CA PRO A 275 -0.11 -16.47 9.27
C PRO A 275 -0.39 -17.30 8.01
N ARG A 276 -0.58 -18.60 8.21
CA ARG A 276 -0.92 -19.52 7.12
C ARG A 276 -2.20 -19.12 6.40
N GLU A 277 -3.19 -18.64 7.16
CA GLU A 277 -4.53 -18.24 6.70
C GLU A 277 -4.57 -16.77 6.23
N SER A 278 -3.42 -16.07 6.20
CA SER A 278 -3.37 -14.68 5.77
C SER A 278 -4.01 -14.49 4.39
N ILE A 279 -4.90 -13.51 4.31
CA ILE A 279 -5.61 -13.12 3.07
C ILE A 279 -4.95 -11.93 2.37
N GLN A 280 -3.73 -11.54 2.78
CA GLN A 280 -3.03 -10.44 2.13
C GLN A 280 -2.83 -10.72 0.63
N PRO A 281 -3.30 -9.84 -0.28
CA PRO A 281 -3.34 -10.09 -1.72
C PRO A 281 -2.01 -10.46 -2.34
N ASP A 282 -0.92 -9.84 -1.84
CA ASP A 282 0.41 -9.97 -2.42
C ASP A 282 1.05 -11.35 -2.17
N LEU A 283 0.43 -12.21 -1.36
CA LEU A 283 0.78 -13.63 -1.25
C LEU A 283 0.53 -14.42 -2.55
N ALA A 284 -0.23 -13.86 -3.51
CA ALA A 284 -0.35 -14.43 -4.85
C ALA A 284 1.01 -14.57 -5.55
N LEU A 285 2.00 -13.72 -5.21
CA LEU A 285 3.36 -13.86 -5.71
C LEU A 285 3.99 -15.21 -5.37
N VAL A 286 3.65 -15.78 -4.23
CA VAL A 286 4.20 -17.06 -3.76
C VAL A 286 3.83 -18.19 -4.72
N GLU A 287 2.58 -18.19 -5.20
CA GLU A 287 2.09 -19.18 -6.17
C GLU A 287 2.76 -18.98 -7.54
N VAL A 288 3.00 -17.72 -7.91
CA VAL A 288 3.72 -17.42 -9.16
C VAL A 288 5.18 -17.87 -9.07
N LEU A 289 5.87 -17.62 -7.95
CA LEU A 289 7.25 -18.09 -7.75
C LEU A 289 7.32 -19.62 -7.70
N ALA A 290 6.30 -20.30 -7.15
CA ALA A 290 6.20 -21.75 -7.24
C ALA A 290 6.07 -22.23 -8.70
N ALA A 291 5.24 -21.57 -9.51
CA ALA A 291 5.14 -21.85 -10.95
C ALA A 291 6.45 -21.55 -11.70
N MET A 292 7.28 -20.61 -11.21
CA MET A 292 8.62 -20.37 -11.72
C MET A 292 9.67 -21.39 -11.25
N GLY A 293 9.26 -22.42 -10.49
CA GLY A 293 10.11 -23.52 -10.05
C GLY A 293 10.64 -23.42 -8.61
N CYS A 294 10.19 -22.44 -7.82
CA CYS A 294 10.57 -22.36 -6.42
C CYS A 294 9.83 -23.40 -5.56
N GLU A 295 10.52 -23.96 -4.56
CA GLU A 295 9.89 -24.77 -3.52
C GLU A 295 9.33 -23.87 -2.43
N VAL A 296 8.06 -24.06 -2.09
CA VAL A 296 7.35 -23.26 -1.08
C VAL A 296 6.85 -24.15 0.05
N ARG A 297 7.02 -23.69 1.29
CA ARG A 297 6.46 -24.35 2.49
C ARG A 297 5.78 -23.31 3.36
N ARG A 298 4.51 -23.57 3.74
CA ARG A 298 3.73 -22.70 4.64
C ARG A 298 3.58 -23.37 6.00
N GLY A 299 4.18 -22.80 7.03
CA GLY A 299 3.94 -23.11 8.44
C GLY A 299 2.86 -22.20 9.04
N GLU A 300 2.64 -22.27 10.32
CA GLU A 300 1.59 -21.51 11.03
C GLU A 300 1.82 -19.99 10.94
N PHE A 301 3.03 -19.51 11.25
CA PHE A 301 3.43 -18.10 11.14
C PHE A 301 4.75 -17.94 10.36
N ARG A 302 5.00 -18.84 9.43
CA ARG A 302 6.25 -18.92 8.70
C ARG A 302 6.02 -19.36 7.26
N LEU A 303 6.54 -18.57 6.32
CA LEU A 303 6.55 -18.87 4.89
C LEU A 303 8.00 -19.09 4.47
N GLU A 304 8.32 -20.25 3.91
CA GLU A 304 9.66 -20.58 3.38
C GLU A 304 9.63 -20.70 1.88
N LEU A 305 10.67 -20.18 1.23
CA LEU A 305 10.89 -20.32 -0.19
C LEU A 305 12.35 -20.72 -0.46
N ALA A 306 12.52 -21.71 -1.32
CA ALA A 306 13.82 -22.06 -1.88
C ALA A 306 13.80 -21.85 -3.41
N GLY A 307 14.72 -21.05 -3.91
CA GLY A 307 14.86 -20.78 -5.33
C GLY A 307 15.48 -21.96 -6.08
N PRO A 308 15.09 -22.20 -7.36
CA PRO A 308 15.71 -23.19 -8.22
C PRO A 308 17.07 -22.68 -8.74
N SER A 309 17.81 -23.56 -9.41
CA SER A 309 19.02 -23.15 -10.14
C SER A 309 18.71 -22.19 -11.31
N ARG A 310 17.50 -22.25 -11.86
CA ARG A 310 17.02 -21.41 -12.95
C ARG A 310 15.51 -21.25 -12.84
N LEU A 311 15.04 -20.01 -12.95
CA LEU A 311 13.62 -19.71 -12.93
C LEU A 311 12.97 -19.99 -14.29
N GLU A 312 11.76 -20.55 -14.29
CA GLU A 312 10.95 -20.71 -15.49
C GLU A 312 10.17 -19.44 -15.82
N PRO A 313 9.93 -19.13 -17.11
CA PRO A 313 9.11 -17.99 -17.52
C PRO A 313 7.64 -18.24 -17.18
N VAL A 314 6.86 -17.14 -17.02
CA VAL A 314 5.45 -17.21 -16.68
C VAL A 314 4.58 -16.31 -17.57
N ASP A 315 3.32 -16.73 -17.76
CA ASP A 315 2.23 -15.90 -18.30
C ASP A 315 1.11 -15.88 -17.25
N VAL A 316 1.03 -14.79 -16.46
CA VAL A 316 0.19 -14.73 -15.27
C VAL A 316 -0.60 -13.42 -15.20
N GLU A 317 -1.77 -13.48 -14.57
CA GLU A 317 -2.60 -12.32 -14.26
C GLU A 317 -2.32 -11.83 -12.85
N MET A 318 -2.04 -10.52 -12.69
CA MET A 318 -1.66 -9.92 -11.40
C MET A 318 -2.53 -8.71 -11.01
N GLU A 319 -3.70 -8.53 -11.60
CA GLU A 319 -4.63 -7.45 -11.25
C GLU A 319 -4.98 -7.41 -9.77
N ARG A 320 -5.09 -8.59 -9.14
CA ARG A 320 -5.48 -8.75 -7.73
C ARG A 320 -4.35 -8.42 -6.75
N ALA A 321 -3.09 -8.47 -7.18
CA ALA A 321 -1.90 -8.23 -6.35
C ALA A 321 -0.91 -7.25 -7.03
N PRO A 322 -1.33 -6.02 -7.35
CA PRO A 322 -0.55 -5.10 -8.17
C PRO A 322 0.77 -4.67 -7.51
N ASP A 323 0.84 -4.66 -6.19
CA ASP A 323 2.02 -4.22 -5.47
C ASP A 323 3.16 -5.25 -5.52
N ALA A 324 2.85 -6.55 -5.72
CA ALA A 324 3.82 -7.62 -5.91
C ALA A 324 4.41 -7.66 -7.34
N VAL A 325 3.77 -7.01 -8.31
CA VAL A 325 4.20 -7.02 -9.73
C VAL A 325 5.63 -6.51 -9.90
N LEU A 326 6.05 -5.52 -9.11
CA LEU A 326 7.36 -4.92 -9.27
C LEU A 326 8.48 -5.90 -8.92
N ALA A 327 8.31 -6.65 -7.83
CA ALA A 327 9.25 -7.71 -7.44
C ALA A 327 9.21 -8.88 -8.45
N LEU A 328 8.01 -9.28 -8.91
CA LEU A 328 7.86 -10.31 -9.94
C LEU A 328 8.54 -9.93 -11.24
N ALA A 329 8.42 -8.68 -11.70
CA ALA A 329 9.07 -8.21 -12.92
C ALA A 329 10.59 -8.34 -12.85
N VAL A 330 11.18 -8.13 -11.68
CA VAL A 330 12.61 -8.42 -11.46
C VAL A 330 12.90 -9.92 -11.50
N ALA A 331 12.05 -10.77 -10.89
CA ALA A 331 12.24 -12.23 -11.01
C ALA A 331 12.22 -12.69 -12.48
N CYS A 332 11.37 -12.10 -13.32
CA CYS A 332 11.28 -12.38 -14.75
C CYS A 332 12.59 -12.08 -15.52
N LEU A 333 13.41 -11.10 -15.07
CA LEU A 333 14.74 -10.86 -15.67
C LEU A 333 15.72 -12.05 -15.53
N PHE A 334 15.48 -12.92 -14.56
CA PHE A 334 16.31 -14.07 -14.25
C PHE A 334 15.68 -15.40 -14.69
N ALA A 335 14.55 -15.34 -15.41
CA ALA A 335 13.89 -16.51 -15.96
C ALA A 335 14.63 -17.10 -17.16
N SER A 336 14.25 -18.32 -17.56
CA SER A 336 14.84 -19.02 -18.71
C SER A 336 14.39 -18.49 -20.07
N GLY A 337 13.35 -17.64 -20.10
CA GLY A 337 12.75 -17.08 -21.31
C GLY A 337 11.81 -15.92 -21.00
N PRO A 338 11.09 -15.41 -22.03
CA PRO A 338 10.16 -14.29 -21.91
C PRO A 338 8.99 -14.60 -20.98
N SER A 339 8.63 -13.63 -20.15
CA SER A 339 7.45 -13.68 -19.28
C SER A 339 6.44 -12.59 -19.64
N ARG A 340 5.17 -12.82 -19.33
CA ARG A 340 4.08 -11.88 -19.48
C ARG A 340 3.31 -11.73 -18.19
N ILE A 341 3.12 -10.49 -17.72
CA ILE A 341 2.33 -10.14 -16.54
C ILE A 341 1.11 -9.36 -17.02
N ARG A 342 -0.07 -9.97 -16.89
CA ARG A 342 -1.31 -9.48 -17.49
C ARG A 342 -2.16 -8.65 -16.55
N ARG A 343 -2.96 -7.73 -17.15
CA ARG A 343 -4.00 -6.93 -16.48
C ARG A 343 -3.45 -6.10 -15.33
N VAL A 344 -2.34 -5.43 -15.56
CA VAL A 344 -1.67 -4.59 -14.57
C VAL A 344 -1.76 -3.09 -14.89
N GLY A 345 -2.75 -2.69 -15.70
CA GLY A 345 -2.99 -1.31 -16.10
C GLY A 345 -3.20 -0.33 -14.94
N ASN A 346 -3.75 -0.81 -13.81
CA ASN A 346 -3.94 -0.04 -12.59
C ASN A 346 -2.61 0.49 -11.97
N LEU A 347 -1.46 -0.07 -12.34
CA LEU A 347 -0.13 0.39 -11.91
C LEU A 347 0.21 1.80 -12.44
N ARG A 348 -0.43 2.26 -13.51
CA ARG A 348 -0.25 3.63 -14.03
C ARG A 348 -0.78 4.71 -13.09
N LEU A 349 -1.72 4.37 -12.21
CA LEU A 349 -2.42 5.29 -11.29
C LEU A 349 -1.85 5.26 -9.86
N LYS A 350 -0.67 4.65 -9.67
CA LYS A 350 -0.02 4.52 -8.37
C LYS A 350 0.91 5.72 -8.08
N GLU A 351 1.89 5.53 -7.20
CA GLU A 351 2.87 6.55 -6.77
C GLU A 351 3.67 7.12 -7.95
N SER A 352 3.97 6.29 -8.92
CA SER A 352 4.49 6.63 -10.25
C SER A 352 3.62 6.00 -11.34
N ASP A 353 3.88 6.25 -12.63
CA ASP A 353 3.47 5.30 -13.66
C ASP A 353 4.40 4.10 -13.57
N ARG A 354 4.04 3.15 -12.69
CA ARG A 354 4.88 1.98 -12.39
C ARG A 354 5.14 1.11 -13.62
N LEU A 355 4.20 1.04 -14.57
CA LEU A 355 4.42 0.27 -15.80
C LEU A 355 5.49 0.91 -16.67
N ALA A 356 5.41 2.21 -16.89
CA ALA A 356 6.41 2.95 -17.65
C ALA A 356 7.79 2.90 -16.96
N ALA A 357 7.82 3.15 -15.65
CA ALA A 357 9.04 3.10 -14.84
C ALA A 357 9.70 1.70 -14.85
N LEU A 358 8.91 0.62 -14.70
CA LEU A 358 9.45 -0.74 -14.79
C LEU A 358 10.04 -1.03 -16.18
N ALA A 359 9.31 -0.70 -17.27
CA ALA A 359 9.81 -0.94 -18.62
C ALA A 359 11.11 -0.17 -18.88
N GLU A 360 11.21 1.08 -18.44
CA GLU A 360 12.42 1.89 -18.55
C GLU A 360 13.57 1.31 -17.76
N GLU A 361 13.37 1.05 -16.46
CA GLU A 361 14.47 0.68 -15.58
C GLU A 361 14.92 -0.77 -15.77
N LEU A 362 14.02 -1.71 -16.09
CA LEU A 362 14.39 -3.07 -16.47
C LEU A 362 15.24 -3.09 -17.77
N THR A 363 14.90 -2.21 -18.73
CA THR A 363 15.68 -2.04 -19.97
C THR A 363 17.04 -1.37 -19.67
N ARG A 364 17.09 -0.42 -18.75
CA ARG A 364 18.32 0.26 -18.32
C ARG A 364 19.33 -0.70 -17.75
N VAL A 365 18.91 -1.69 -16.97
CA VAL A 365 19.78 -2.71 -16.37
C VAL A 365 20.11 -3.87 -17.30
N GLY A 366 19.62 -3.86 -18.54
CA GLY A 366 20.02 -4.82 -19.59
C GLY A 366 18.99 -5.89 -19.92
N GLY A 367 17.79 -5.86 -19.33
CA GLY A 367 16.66 -6.66 -19.81
C GLY A 367 16.00 -6.04 -21.05
N GLU A 368 15.01 -6.71 -21.60
CA GLU A 368 14.06 -6.13 -22.54
C GLU A 368 12.68 -6.11 -21.90
N ALA A 369 12.13 -4.93 -21.70
CA ALA A 369 10.81 -4.77 -21.11
C ALA A 369 9.94 -3.83 -21.94
N ARG A 370 8.70 -4.24 -22.19
CA ARG A 370 7.73 -3.45 -22.94
C ARG A 370 6.33 -3.59 -22.39
N VAL A 371 5.54 -2.56 -22.61
CA VAL A 371 4.13 -2.52 -22.20
C VAL A 371 3.25 -2.54 -23.45
N GLU A 372 2.32 -3.48 -23.50
CA GLU A 372 1.30 -3.58 -24.56
C GLU A 372 -0.08 -3.59 -23.91
N GLY A 373 -0.84 -2.50 -24.11
CA GLY A 373 -2.13 -2.32 -23.45
C GLY A 373 -1.97 -2.23 -21.93
N GLU A 374 -2.49 -3.23 -21.23
CA GLU A 374 -2.39 -3.38 -19.76
C GLU A 374 -1.38 -4.42 -19.31
N ASP A 375 -0.64 -5.02 -20.22
CA ASP A 375 0.28 -6.11 -19.94
C ASP A 375 1.74 -5.64 -19.97
N LEU A 376 2.55 -6.21 -19.09
CA LEU A 376 3.99 -6.04 -19.05
C LEU A 376 4.66 -7.31 -19.57
N PHE A 377 5.51 -7.17 -20.58
CA PHE A 377 6.36 -8.22 -21.09
C PHE A 377 7.78 -7.98 -20.63
N VAL A 378 8.43 -9.03 -20.11
CA VAL A 378 9.81 -8.98 -19.65
C VAL A 378 10.59 -10.15 -20.27
N THR A 379 11.66 -9.81 -21.01
CA THR A 379 12.59 -10.80 -21.60
C THR A 379 13.93 -10.63 -20.92
N PRO A 380 14.54 -11.73 -20.41
CA PRO A 380 15.91 -11.73 -19.92
C PRO A 380 16.89 -11.22 -20.97
N GLY A 381 17.91 -10.47 -20.53
CA GLY A 381 18.97 -9.96 -21.38
C GLY A 381 20.33 -10.02 -20.69
N GLU A 382 21.35 -9.44 -21.29
CA GLU A 382 22.68 -9.30 -20.69
C GLU A 382 22.64 -8.14 -19.69
N LEU A 383 22.58 -8.48 -18.39
CA LEU A 383 22.49 -7.51 -17.32
C LEU A 383 23.78 -6.68 -17.22
N ARG A 384 23.63 -5.40 -16.88
CA ARG A 384 24.71 -4.44 -16.72
C ARG A 384 24.50 -3.54 -15.51
N GLY A 385 25.60 -3.01 -14.98
CA GLY A 385 25.55 -1.98 -13.95
C GLY A 385 24.90 -0.71 -14.47
N ALA A 386 24.04 -0.10 -13.64
CA ALA A 386 23.35 1.12 -13.97
C ALA A 386 22.92 1.88 -12.70
N ARG A 387 22.78 3.21 -12.82
CA ARG A 387 22.06 4.01 -11.84
C ARG A 387 20.58 3.97 -12.20
N VAL A 388 19.80 3.39 -11.30
CA VAL A 388 18.35 3.23 -11.38
C VAL A 388 17.70 4.48 -10.80
N ASP A 389 16.73 5.04 -11.49
CA ASP A 389 15.84 6.08 -10.97
C ASP A 389 14.71 5.41 -10.17
N SER A 390 14.49 5.89 -8.96
CA SER A 390 13.35 5.42 -8.14
C SER A 390 12.00 5.96 -8.64
N HIS A 391 12.00 6.97 -9.49
CA HIS A 391 10.80 7.70 -9.93
C HIS A 391 9.95 8.21 -8.74
N GLY A 392 10.59 8.47 -7.57
CA GLY A 392 9.90 8.81 -6.33
C GLY A 392 9.03 7.68 -5.76
N ASP A 393 9.24 6.44 -6.21
CA ASP A 393 8.43 5.27 -5.82
C ASP A 393 9.29 4.23 -5.07
N HIS A 394 8.92 4.02 -3.80
CA HIS A 394 9.58 3.07 -2.91
C HIS A 394 9.63 1.65 -3.49
N ARG A 395 8.58 1.22 -4.22
CA ARG A 395 8.51 -0.14 -4.78
C ARG A 395 9.42 -0.31 -5.98
N ILE A 396 9.61 0.72 -6.82
CA ILE A 396 10.62 0.72 -7.88
C ILE A 396 12.01 0.60 -7.25
N ALA A 397 12.33 1.43 -6.27
CA ALA A 397 13.62 1.40 -5.57
C ALA A 397 13.91 0.03 -4.96
N MET A 398 12.94 -0.54 -4.23
CA MET A 398 13.09 -1.84 -3.57
C MET A 398 13.20 -2.99 -4.57
N ALA A 399 12.42 -3.01 -5.63
CA ALA A 399 12.46 -4.07 -6.62
C ALA A 399 13.78 -4.07 -7.40
N LEU A 400 14.19 -2.91 -7.92
CA LEU A 400 15.41 -2.84 -8.76
C LEU A 400 16.70 -3.02 -7.93
N ALA A 401 16.68 -2.78 -6.62
CA ALA A 401 17.78 -3.12 -5.74
C ALA A 401 18.11 -4.64 -5.76
N LEU A 402 17.11 -5.51 -5.98
CA LEU A 402 17.33 -6.96 -6.07
C LEU A 402 18.21 -7.36 -7.24
N VAL A 403 18.19 -6.60 -8.36
CA VAL A 403 19.08 -6.85 -9.50
C VAL A 403 20.54 -6.76 -9.05
N GLY A 404 20.85 -5.84 -8.15
CA GLY A 404 22.20 -5.65 -7.61
C GLY A 404 22.74 -6.82 -6.78
N LEU A 405 21.88 -7.74 -6.32
CA LEU A 405 22.31 -8.97 -5.64
C LEU A 405 23.02 -9.92 -6.57
N ARG A 406 22.78 -9.81 -7.89
CA ARG A 406 23.37 -10.67 -8.93
C ARG A 406 24.25 -9.90 -9.91
N GLN A 407 24.02 -8.60 -10.08
CA GLN A 407 24.72 -7.74 -11.04
C GLN A 407 25.48 -6.63 -10.31
N SER A 408 26.78 -6.50 -10.58
CA SER A 408 27.59 -5.42 -10.02
C SER A 408 27.26 -4.07 -10.66
N GLY A 409 27.48 -2.98 -9.90
CA GLY A 409 27.32 -1.61 -10.38
C GLY A 409 25.88 -1.12 -10.44
N ILE A 410 24.96 -1.74 -9.69
CA ILE A 410 23.60 -1.24 -9.50
C ILE A 410 23.61 -0.20 -8.36
N GLU A 411 23.14 0.99 -8.69
CA GLU A 411 22.98 2.12 -7.76
C GLU A 411 21.53 2.58 -7.78
N ILE A 412 20.91 2.72 -6.61
CA ILE A 412 19.52 3.19 -6.47
C ILE A 412 19.52 4.67 -6.11
N GLY A 413 18.96 5.49 -6.98
CA GLY A 413 18.75 6.92 -6.74
C GLY A 413 17.66 7.14 -5.68
N GLU A 414 17.78 8.20 -4.90
CA GLU A 414 16.80 8.60 -3.85
C GLU A 414 16.39 7.44 -2.95
N PRO A 415 17.36 6.74 -2.29
CA PRO A 415 17.08 5.53 -1.53
C PRO A 415 16.13 5.73 -0.35
N GLU A 416 15.98 6.96 0.15
CA GLU A 416 15.09 7.33 1.23
C GLU A 416 13.60 7.14 0.92
N VAL A 417 13.22 7.02 -0.35
CA VAL A 417 11.82 6.76 -0.76
C VAL A 417 11.27 5.46 -0.13
N VAL A 418 12.15 4.52 0.23
CA VAL A 418 11.72 3.26 0.90
C VAL A 418 11.16 3.50 2.30
N ASN A 419 11.43 4.65 2.94
CA ASN A 419 10.90 5.01 4.25
C ASN A 419 9.37 5.12 4.26
N LYS A 420 8.78 5.24 3.09
CA LYS A 420 7.32 5.21 2.90
C LYS A 420 6.68 3.94 3.46
N THR A 421 7.36 2.79 3.34
CA THR A 421 6.80 1.48 3.76
C THR A 421 7.80 0.55 4.43
N TRP A 422 9.11 0.75 4.26
CA TRP A 422 10.12 -0.07 4.91
C TRP A 422 11.37 0.74 5.25
N PRO A 423 11.35 1.56 6.31
CA PRO A 423 12.56 2.15 6.84
C PRO A 423 13.57 1.05 7.20
N GLY A 424 14.78 1.10 6.69
CA GLY A 424 15.78 0.04 6.90
C GLY A 424 15.79 -1.06 5.84
N TYR A 425 15.07 -0.92 4.73
CA TYR A 425 15.08 -1.87 3.62
C TYR A 425 16.51 -2.20 3.13
N PHE A 426 17.34 -1.20 2.87
CA PHE A 426 18.71 -1.41 2.42
C PHE A 426 19.60 -2.07 3.47
N LYS A 427 19.31 -1.93 4.77
CA LYS A 427 19.98 -2.67 5.84
C LYS A 427 19.59 -4.15 5.76
N MET A 428 18.33 -4.46 5.52
CA MET A 428 17.87 -5.83 5.29
C MET A 428 18.56 -6.43 4.06
N VAL A 429 18.56 -5.73 2.91
CA VAL A 429 19.25 -6.20 1.68
C VAL A 429 20.74 -6.49 1.95
N GLY A 430 21.44 -5.64 2.69
CA GLY A 430 22.83 -5.83 3.06
C GLY A 430 23.07 -6.97 4.05
N SER A 431 22.02 -7.55 4.65
CA SER A 431 22.11 -8.69 5.58
C SER A 431 21.74 -10.03 4.95
N LEU A 432 21.29 -10.05 3.68
CA LEU A 432 21.01 -11.27 2.93
C LEU A 432 22.31 -11.94 2.50
#